data_4d96c5bc8dee0918c75cd05db6303da1
#
_entry.id   4d96c5bc8dee0918c75cd05db6303da1
#
_cell.length_a   1.000
_cell.length_b   1.000
_cell.length_c   1.000
_cell.angle_alpha   90.00
_cell.angle_beta   90.00
_cell.angle_gamma   90.00
#
_symmetry.space_group_name_H-M   'P 1'
#
loop_
_entity.id
_entity.type
_entity.pdbx_description
1 polymer ?
#
loop_
_entity_poly.entity_id
_entity_poly.type
_entity_poly.pdbx_seq_one_letter_code
_entity_poly.pdbx_strand_id
1 'polypeptide(L)'
;MKTVFAKSGSVRGDWFVVDATDKTLGRLASQIAHRLKGKHKADYSPHVDMGDHIVVLNAGKLRVTGRKLSDKIYYHHTGYIGGIKSIALEKLLDEHPERAIQFAVKGMLPKNPLGRRMFKKLHVFAGGEHPHQAQQPRPLEI
;
A
#
# COMPACT_ATOMS: atom_id res chain seq x y z
N MET A 1 -16.39 -4.80 -33.59
CA MET A 1 -15.89 -4.71 -32.19
C MET A 1 -14.39 -4.55 -32.18
N LYS A 2 -13.90 -3.67 -31.36
CA LYS A 2 -12.46 -3.39 -31.26
C LYS A 2 -11.99 -3.70 -29.84
N THR A 3 -11.02 -4.57 -29.70
CA THR A 3 -10.41 -4.87 -28.40
C THR A 3 -9.49 -3.71 -27.99
N VAL A 4 -9.67 -3.21 -26.78
CA VAL A 4 -8.87 -2.12 -26.23
C VAL A 4 -7.75 -2.72 -25.37
N PHE A 5 -6.51 -2.46 -25.75
CA PHE A 5 -5.32 -2.77 -24.95
C PHE A 5 -4.69 -1.47 -24.45
N ALA A 6 -4.39 -1.42 -23.18
CA ALA A 6 -3.64 -0.30 -22.62
C ALA A 6 -2.19 -0.31 -23.11
N LYS A 7 -1.69 0.87 -23.44
CA LYS A 7 -0.27 1.09 -23.75
C LYS A 7 0.34 1.95 -22.64
N SER A 8 1.61 1.75 -22.37
CA SER A 8 2.31 2.48 -21.29
C SER A 8 2.19 4.01 -21.39
N GLY A 9 2.15 4.54 -22.60
CA GLY A 9 1.99 5.98 -22.83
C GLY A 9 0.56 6.51 -22.75
N SER A 10 -0.45 5.65 -22.72
CA SER A 10 -1.86 6.04 -22.70
C SER A 10 -2.49 5.99 -21.29
N VAL A 11 -1.77 5.47 -20.31
CA VAL A 11 -2.26 5.29 -18.95
C VAL A 11 -2.12 6.60 -18.16
N ARG A 12 -3.21 7.02 -17.53
CA ARG A 12 -3.20 8.15 -16.59
C ARG A 12 -3.53 7.62 -15.20
N GLY A 13 -2.66 7.91 -14.25
CA GLY A 13 -2.91 7.64 -12.84
C GLY A 13 -3.47 8.87 -12.15
N ASP A 14 -4.54 8.70 -11.41
CA ASP A 14 -5.09 9.74 -10.55
C ASP A 14 -4.44 9.67 -9.16
N TRP A 15 -4.58 10.74 -8.40
CA TRP A 15 -4.10 10.80 -7.02
C TRP A 15 -5.27 10.74 -6.06
N PHE A 16 -5.19 9.85 -5.08
CA PHE A 16 -6.19 9.70 -4.04
C PHE A 16 -5.54 9.76 -2.65
N VAL A 17 -6.30 10.28 -1.69
CA VAL A 17 -5.92 10.29 -0.29
C VAL A 17 -6.88 9.41 0.50
N VAL A 18 -6.34 8.58 1.39
CA VAL A 18 -7.09 7.65 2.24
C VAL A 18 -6.72 7.93 3.69
N ASP A 19 -7.72 8.03 4.55
CA ASP A 19 -7.53 8.11 5.99
C ASP A 19 -7.57 6.69 6.58
N ALA A 20 -6.49 6.31 7.27
CA ALA A 20 -6.36 5.00 7.88
C ALA A 20 -6.94 4.93 9.31
N THR A 21 -7.47 6.03 9.86
CA THR A 21 -8.01 6.08 11.23
C THR A 21 -9.12 5.04 11.40
N ASP A 22 -8.98 4.18 12.41
CA ASP A 22 -9.91 3.09 12.73
C ASP A 22 -10.19 2.08 11.61
N LYS A 23 -9.37 2.08 10.56
CA LYS A 23 -9.45 1.07 9.49
C LYS A 23 -8.68 -0.19 9.89
N THR A 24 -9.23 -1.34 9.55
CA THR A 24 -8.56 -2.64 9.75
C THR A 24 -7.40 -2.78 8.77
N LEU A 25 -6.21 -3.12 9.26
CA LEU A 25 -4.99 -3.18 8.45
C LEU A 25 -5.14 -4.02 7.18
N GLY A 26 -5.58 -5.27 7.31
CA GLY A 26 -5.68 -6.19 6.17
C GLY A 26 -6.71 -5.77 5.13
N ARG A 27 -7.88 -5.30 5.57
CA ARG A 27 -8.94 -4.84 4.67
C ARG A 27 -8.54 -3.55 3.95
N LEU A 28 -7.91 -2.61 4.67
CA LEU A 28 -7.37 -1.40 4.07
C LEU A 28 -6.30 -1.73 3.03
N ALA A 29 -5.35 -2.60 3.38
CA ALA A 29 -4.26 -2.99 2.49
C ALA A 29 -4.76 -3.66 1.20
N SER A 30 -5.79 -4.51 1.28
CA SER A 30 -6.37 -5.15 0.10
C SER A 30 -7.02 -4.16 -0.86
N GLN A 31 -7.72 -3.17 -0.35
CA GLN A 31 -8.32 -2.11 -1.17
C GLN A 31 -7.26 -1.23 -1.82
N ILE A 32 -6.22 -0.88 -1.07
CA ILE A 32 -5.10 -0.10 -1.59
C ILE A 32 -4.38 -0.88 -2.71
N ALA A 33 -4.08 -2.16 -2.50
CA ALA A 33 -3.43 -3.00 -3.50
C ALA A 33 -4.28 -3.14 -4.78
N HIS A 34 -5.58 -3.28 -4.64
CA HIS A 34 -6.53 -3.32 -5.76
C HIS A 34 -6.45 -2.05 -6.61
N ARG A 35 -6.40 -0.89 -5.96
CA ARG A 35 -6.27 0.41 -6.62
C ARG A 35 -4.89 0.64 -7.25
N LEU A 36 -3.83 0.24 -6.58
CA LEU A 36 -2.46 0.34 -7.10
C LEU A 36 -2.25 -0.52 -8.34
N LYS A 37 -2.87 -1.68 -8.38
CA LYS A 37 -2.79 -2.57 -9.55
C LYS A 37 -3.66 -2.09 -10.71
N GLY A 38 -4.69 -1.32 -10.44
CA GLY A 38 -5.60 -0.79 -11.44
C GLY A 38 -6.78 -1.69 -11.79
N LYS A 39 -7.05 -2.73 -10.99
CA LYS A 39 -8.15 -3.68 -11.23
C LYS A 39 -9.55 -3.07 -11.18
N HIS A 40 -9.68 -1.87 -10.62
CA HIS A 40 -10.94 -1.13 -10.57
C HIS A 40 -11.31 -0.47 -11.90
N LYS A 41 -10.37 -0.41 -12.85
CA LYS A 41 -10.60 0.20 -14.16
C LYS A 41 -11.15 -0.81 -15.15
N ALA A 42 -12.10 -0.37 -15.99
CA ALA A 42 -12.73 -1.23 -17.00
C ALA A 42 -11.74 -1.72 -18.08
N ASP A 43 -10.74 -0.92 -18.38
CA ASP A 43 -9.71 -1.20 -19.39
C ASP A 43 -8.45 -1.84 -18.82
N TYR A 44 -8.54 -2.42 -17.63
CA TYR A 44 -7.41 -3.07 -16.96
C TYR A 44 -6.69 -4.07 -17.88
N SER A 45 -5.38 -3.93 -17.99
CA SER A 45 -4.49 -4.84 -18.73
C SER A 45 -3.34 -5.28 -17.83
N PRO A 46 -3.13 -6.61 -17.66
CA PRO A 46 -2.15 -7.12 -16.67
C PRO A 46 -0.69 -6.76 -16.96
N HIS A 47 -0.36 -6.45 -18.20
CA HIS A 47 1.01 -6.19 -18.65
C HIS A 47 1.47 -4.74 -18.46
N VAL A 48 0.56 -3.86 -18.07
CA VAL A 48 0.82 -2.41 -17.91
C VAL A 48 0.43 -1.98 -16.49
N ASP A 49 1.19 -1.04 -15.93
CA ASP A 49 0.87 -0.41 -14.66
C ASP A 49 -0.24 0.63 -14.86
N MET A 50 -1.47 0.23 -14.53
CA MET A 50 -2.67 1.06 -14.72
C MET A 50 -3.21 1.66 -13.43
N GLY A 51 -2.51 1.46 -12.31
CA GLY A 51 -2.97 1.89 -11.01
C GLY A 51 -2.85 3.40 -10.78
N ASP A 52 -3.48 3.84 -9.71
CA ASP A 52 -3.47 5.22 -9.25
C ASP A 52 -2.42 5.40 -8.15
N HIS A 53 -2.06 6.66 -7.89
CA HIS A 53 -1.25 7.02 -6.72
C HIS A 53 -2.14 7.11 -5.49
N ILE A 54 -1.71 6.50 -4.40
CA ILE A 54 -2.45 6.49 -3.14
C ILE A 54 -1.60 7.12 -2.04
N VAL A 55 -2.14 8.13 -1.38
CA VAL A 55 -1.57 8.74 -0.18
C VAL A 55 -2.38 8.25 1.02
N VAL A 56 -1.73 7.58 1.96
CA VAL A 56 -2.38 7.09 3.19
C VAL A 56 -1.95 7.97 4.35
N LEU A 57 -2.92 8.49 5.08
CA LEU A 57 -2.72 9.35 6.25
C LEU A 57 -3.10 8.61 7.54
N ASN A 58 -2.55 9.06 8.65
CA ASN A 58 -2.85 8.53 9.98
C ASN A 58 -2.56 7.04 10.15
N ALA A 59 -1.45 6.57 9.58
CA ALA A 59 -1.05 5.17 9.70
C ALA A 59 -0.88 4.70 11.15
N GLY A 60 -0.53 5.59 12.07
CA GLY A 60 -0.42 5.29 13.49
C GLY A 60 -1.76 5.03 14.20
N LYS A 61 -2.87 5.35 13.56
CA LYS A 61 -4.22 5.18 14.12
C LYS A 61 -4.97 3.98 13.56
N LEU A 62 -4.26 3.04 12.95
CA LEU A 62 -4.82 1.78 12.46
C LEU A 62 -5.41 0.96 13.59
N ARG A 63 -6.47 0.22 13.25
CA ARG A 63 -7.04 -0.79 14.14
C ARG A 63 -6.57 -2.18 13.73
N VAL A 64 -6.20 -2.97 14.72
CA VAL A 64 -5.82 -4.37 14.52
C VAL A 64 -6.72 -5.23 15.42
N THR A 65 -7.29 -6.30 14.86
CA THR A 65 -8.21 -7.18 15.58
C THR A 65 -7.50 -8.31 16.29
N GLY A 66 -8.14 -8.86 17.34
CA GLY A 66 -7.59 -10.00 18.10
C GLY A 66 -6.32 -9.63 18.86
N ARG A 67 -5.42 -10.60 19.00
CA ARG A 67 -4.13 -10.45 19.69
C ARG A 67 -2.96 -10.17 18.76
N LYS A 68 -3.22 -9.69 17.55
CA LYS A 68 -2.16 -9.46 16.55
C LYS A 68 -1.10 -8.45 16.99
N LEU A 69 -1.46 -7.50 17.83
CA LEU A 69 -0.50 -6.53 18.34
C LEU A 69 0.68 -7.20 19.03
N SER A 70 0.42 -8.22 19.86
CA SER A 70 1.46 -8.95 20.57
C SER A 70 1.96 -10.17 19.82
N ASP A 71 1.09 -10.86 19.08
CA ASP A 71 1.36 -12.18 18.49
C ASP A 71 1.92 -12.10 17.07
N LYS A 72 1.59 -11.07 16.32
CA LYS A 72 2.12 -10.91 14.97
C LYS A 72 3.56 -10.40 15.01
N ILE A 73 4.48 -11.22 14.48
CA ILE A 73 5.90 -10.91 14.45
C ILE A 73 6.37 -10.85 13.01
N TYR A 74 7.08 -9.78 12.66
CA TYR A 74 7.71 -9.59 11.35
C TYR A 74 9.16 -10.06 11.43
N TYR A 75 9.55 -10.99 10.57
CA TYR A 75 10.89 -11.54 10.50
C TYR A 75 11.60 -11.07 9.24
N HIS A 76 12.89 -10.79 9.34
CA HIS A 76 13.75 -10.67 8.18
C HIS A 76 15.14 -11.21 8.50
N HIS A 77 15.83 -11.72 7.49
CA HIS A 77 17.17 -12.27 7.60
C HIS A 77 18.17 -11.33 6.95
N THR A 78 19.29 -11.06 7.64
CA THR A 78 20.31 -10.13 7.16
C THR A 78 21.23 -10.72 6.09
N GLY A 79 21.14 -12.03 5.83
CA GLY A 79 22.04 -12.75 4.92
C GLY A 79 23.27 -13.37 5.59
N TYR A 80 23.48 -13.10 6.88
CA TYR A 80 24.57 -13.68 7.67
C TYR A 80 24.05 -14.79 8.56
N ILE A 81 24.92 -15.75 8.90
CA ILE A 81 24.58 -16.88 9.79
C ILE A 81 24.09 -16.34 11.15
N GLY A 82 22.91 -16.81 11.60
CA GLY A 82 22.28 -16.33 12.82
C GLY A 82 21.70 -14.92 12.75
N GLY A 83 21.61 -14.32 11.55
CA GLY A 83 21.17 -12.95 11.33
C GLY A 83 19.67 -12.76 11.18
N ILE A 84 18.84 -13.59 11.81
CA ILE A 84 17.39 -13.37 11.80
C ILE A 84 17.00 -12.27 12.78
N LYS A 85 16.24 -11.29 12.30
CA LYS A 85 15.70 -10.21 13.12
C LYS A 85 14.18 -10.28 13.14
N SER A 86 13.60 -9.92 14.27
CA SER A 86 12.17 -9.95 14.48
C SER A 86 11.69 -8.70 15.20
N ILE A 87 10.46 -8.28 14.89
CA ILE A 87 9.80 -7.18 15.57
C ILE A 87 8.31 -7.49 15.68
N ALA A 88 7.72 -7.29 16.86
CA ALA A 88 6.29 -7.43 17.05
C ALA A 88 5.53 -6.27 16.40
N LEU A 89 4.29 -6.50 15.98
CA LEU A 89 3.46 -5.48 15.33
C LEU A 89 3.27 -4.25 16.22
N GLU A 90 3.09 -4.44 17.52
CA GLU A 90 2.94 -3.34 18.49
C GLU A 90 4.14 -2.39 18.46
N LYS A 91 5.35 -2.96 18.54
CA LYS A 91 6.58 -2.17 18.48
C LYS A 91 6.78 -1.51 17.12
N LEU A 92 6.43 -2.20 16.05
CA LEU A 92 6.50 -1.65 14.69
C LEU A 92 5.58 -0.43 14.53
N LEU A 93 4.36 -0.49 15.06
CA LEU A 93 3.42 0.63 15.03
C LEU A 93 3.87 1.81 15.87
N ASP A 94 4.58 1.57 16.98
CA ASP A 94 5.13 2.64 17.81
C ASP A 94 6.30 3.36 17.15
N GLU A 95 7.21 2.61 16.53
CA GLU A 95 8.43 3.16 15.94
C GLU A 95 8.21 3.64 14.50
N HIS A 96 7.58 2.80 13.67
CA HIS A 96 7.43 3.03 12.23
C HIS A 96 6.05 2.54 11.75
N PRO A 97 4.96 3.26 12.07
CA PRO A 97 3.61 2.79 11.74
C PRO A 97 3.36 2.66 10.23
N GLU A 98 4.04 3.46 9.41
CA GLU A 98 3.92 3.40 7.95
C GLU A 98 4.39 2.05 7.38
N ARG A 99 5.33 1.39 8.04
CA ARG A 99 5.86 0.11 7.57
C ARG A 99 4.83 -1.02 7.65
N ALA A 100 3.92 -0.97 8.61
CA ALA A 100 2.87 -1.99 8.73
C ALA A 100 1.99 -2.04 7.48
N ILE A 101 1.55 -0.88 7.01
CA ILE A 101 0.77 -0.77 5.77
C ILE A 101 1.62 -1.16 4.56
N GLN A 102 2.84 -0.69 4.49
CA GLN A 102 3.76 -0.98 3.38
C GLN A 102 4.01 -2.49 3.24
N PHE A 103 4.26 -3.21 4.32
CA PHE A 103 4.46 -4.66 4.29
C PHE A 103 3.19 -5.41 3.85
N ALA A 104 2.04 -5.00 4.36
CA ALA A 104 0.78 -5.62 3.99
C ALA A 104 0.46 -5.44 2.49
N VAL A 105 0.60 -4.23 1.97
CA VAL A 105 0.36 -3.92 0.56
C VAL A 105 1.39 -4.60 -0.34
N LYS A 106 2.66 -4.55 0.01
CA LYS A 106 3.73 -5.21 -0.76
C LYS A 106 3.51 -6.72 -0.88
N GLY A 107 3.02 -7.35 0.20
CA GLY A 107 2.67 -8.76 0.18
C GLY A 107 1.51 -9.12 -0.76
N MET A 108 0.65 -8.15 -1.06
CA MET A 108 -0.53 -8.32 -1.92
C MET A 108 -0.26 -7.93 -3.39
N LEU A 109 0.84 -7.28 -3.68
CA LEU A 109 1.24 -6.91 -5.04
C LEU A 109 2.10 -8.00 -5.69
N PRO A 110 2.18 -8.05 -7.05
CA PRO A 110 3.05 -9.00 -7.74
C PRO A 110 4.52 -8.86 -7.33
N LYS A 111 5.24 -9.98 -7.31
CA LYS A 111 6.67 -10.05 -6.94
C LYS A 111 7.56 -9.96 -8.18
N ASN A 112 7.41 -8.90 -8.96
CA ASN A 112 8.13 -8.69 -10.22
C ASN A 112 8.45 -7.19 -10.40
N PRO A 113 9.19 -6.80 -11.47
CA PRO A 113 9.48 -5.37 -11.71
C PRO A 113 8.24 -4.49 -11.85
N LEU A 114 7.16 -5.00 -12.44
CA LEU A 114 5.89 -4.29 -12.56
C LEU A 114 5.26 -4.04 -11.17
N GLY A 115 5.25 -5.05 -10.31
CA GLY A 115 4.75 -4.92 -8.93
C GLY A 115 5.55 -3.91 -8.10
N ARG A 116 6.86 -3.83 -8.30
CA ARG A 116 7.70 -2.81 -7.64
C ARG A 116 7.37 -1.39 -8.10
N ARG A 117 7.03 -1.20 -9.38
CA ARG A 117 6.56 0.09 -9.89
C ARG A 117 5.22 0.48 -9.30
N MET A 118 4.30 -0.48 -9.16
CA MET A 118 3.02 -0.27 -8.49
C MET A 118 3.22 0.15 -7.04
N PHE A 119 4.12 -0.49 -6.32
CA PHE A 119 4.42 -0.18 -4.93
C PHE A 119 4.98 1.24 -4.74
N LYS A 120 5.74 1.75 -5.70
CA LYS A 120 6.28 3.12 -5.64
C LYS A 120 5.21 4.21 -5.69
N LYS A 121 4.00 3.88 -6.10
CA LYS A 121 2.87 4.81 -6.09
C LYS A 121 2.15 4.89 -4.75
N LEU A 122 2.54 4.09 -3.78
CA LEU A 122 2.03 4.13 -2.43
C LEU A 122 2.87 5.09 -1.58
N HIS A 123 2.20 6.07 -0.97
CA HIS A 123 2.82 7.04 -0.08
C HIS A 123 2.09 6.96 1.27
N VAL A 124 2.80 6.54 2.32
CA VAL A 124 2.21 6.32 3.64
C VAL A 124 2.82 7.30 4.64
N PHE A 125 1.97 7.97 5.39
CA PHE A 125 2.36 8.93 6.42
C PHE A 125 1.72 8.57 7.76
N ALA A 126 2.50 8.68 8.83
CA ALA A 126 2.03 8.39 10.17
C ALA A 126 1.02 9.43 10.68
N GLY A 127 1.19 10.68 10.29
CA GLY A 127 0.32 11.79 10.67
C GLY A 127 -0.74 12.14 9.64
N GLY A 128 -1.41 13.27 9.83
CA GLY A 128 -2.48 13.76 8.97
C GLY A 128 -2.03 14.72 7.87
N GLU A 129 -0.73 14.92 7.69
CA GLU A 129 -0.17 15.84 6.70
C GLU A 129 0.64 15.11 5.66
N HIS A 130 0.64 15.63 4.43
CA HIS A 130 1.42 15.07 3.32
C HIS A 130 1.98 16.17 2.41
N PRO A 131 3.12 15.95 1.75
CA PRO A 131 3.73 16.94 0.87
C PRO A 131 3.18 16.94 -0.57
N HIS A 132 2.07 16.24 -0.82
CA HIS A 132 1.53 16.03 -2.17
C HIS A 132 0.36 16.97 -2.52
N GLN A 133 0.32 18.17 -1.93
CA GLN A 133 -0.73 19.15 -2.20
C GLN A 133 -0.77 19.61 -3.66
N ALA A 134 0.39 19.68 -4.31
CA ALA A 134 0.50 20.09 -5.72
C ALA A 134 -0.21 19.11 -6.67
N GLN A 135 -0.28 17.84 -6.31
CA GLN A 135 -0.97 16.80 -7.08
C GLN A 135 -2.50 16.80 -6.87
N GLN A 136 -2.99 17.56 -5.88
CA GLN A 136 -4.41 17.68 -5.55
C GLN A 136 -5.10 16.31 -5.40
N PRO A 137 -4.64 15.45 -4.44
CA PRO A 137 -5.25 14.15 -4.27
C PRO A 137 -6.71 14.25 -3.83
N ARG A 138 -7.56 13.43 -4.43
CA ARG A 138 -8.99 13.40 -4.11
C ARG A 138 -9.25 12.40 -2.96
N PRO A 139 -10.18 12.70 -2.06
CA PRO A 139 -10.56 11.74 -1.01
C PRO A 139 -11.09 10.44 -1.62
N LEU A 140 -10.68 9.32 -1.04
CA LEU A 140 -11.16 7.98 -1.40
C LEU A 140 -11.70 7.31 -0.15
N GLU A 141 -12.96 6.96 -0.16
CA GLU A 141 -13.58 6.18 0.91
C GLU A 141 -13.36 4.68 0.67
N ILE A 142 -12.88 4.03 1.68
CA ILE A 142 -12.63 2.57 1.66
C ILE A 142 -13.38 1.92 2.83
#